data_2c63277e0ce78f184dddd6492abb4e5c
#
_entry.id   2c63277e0ce78f184dddd6492abb4e5c
#
_cell.length_a   1.000
_cell.length_b   1.000
_cell.length_c   1.000
_cell.angle_alpha   90.00
_cell.angle_beta   90.00
_cell.angle_gamma   90.00
#
_symmetry.space_group_name_H-M   'P 1'
#
loop_
_entity.id
_entity.type
_entity.pdbx_description
1 polymer ?
#
loop_
_entity_poly.entity_id
_entity_poly.type
_entity_poly.pdbx_seq_one_letter_code
_entity_poly.pdbx_strand_id
1 'polypeptide(L)'
;MVNPKIKTLKNLKALVQNLQQNGQTIVLANGCFDWLHVGHIRYLKAARALGDYLVVAVNGDASVKKLKGISRPLMPVNERTEILAALTCIDYVVVFNELNVEQVLLSLQPQIHCKGTDYTEQTVPEREIVKSYGGRVAIVGDPKDHSTRNLLQRSMKIDKNTSSDSNK
;
A
#
# COMPACT_ATOMS: atom_id res chain seq x y z
N MET A 1 10.45 13.38 -15.59
CA MET A 1 10.14 12.10 -16.29
C MET A 1 9.22 11.28 -15.39
N VAL A 2 8.15 10.70 -15.94
CA VAL A 2 7.26 9.83 -15.16
C VAL A 2 7.98 8.51 -14.86
N ASN A 3 8.01 8.09 -13.59
CA ASN A 3 8.65 6.83 -13.20
C ASN A 3 7.97 5.64 -13.92
N PRO A 4 8.73 4.78 -14.62
CA PRO A 4 8.16 3.67 -15.42
C PRO A 4 7.39 2.64 -14.59
N LYS A 5 7.59 2.58 -13.28
CA LYS A 5 6.82 1.70 -12.39
C LYS A 5 5.40 2.21 -12.12
N ILE A 6 5.14 3.52 -12.22
CA ILE A 6 3.81 4.10 -11.99
C ILE A 6 2.96 3.91 -13.25
N LYS A 7 1.84 3.21 -13.12
CA LYS A 7 0.97 2.83 -14.24
C LYS A 7 -0.48 3.24 -14.00
N THR A 8 -1.20 3.52 -15.08
CA THR A 8 -2.66 3.53 -15.04
C THR A 8 -3.19 2.10 -14.88
N LEU A 9 -4.37 1.93 -14.28
CA LEU A 9 -4.97 0.60 -14.13
C LEU A 9 -5.14 -0.11 -15.50
N LYS A 10 -5.50 0.62 -16.55
CA LYS A 10 -5.64 0.09 -17.90
C LYS A 10 -4.32 -0.52 -18.42
N ASN A 11 -3.22 0.22 -18.33
CA ASN A 11 -1.92 -0.22 -18.81
C ASN A 11 -1.36 -1.36 -17.93
N LEU A 12 -1.58 -1.29 -16.63
CA LEU A 12 -1.17 -2.32 -15.69
C LEU A 12 -1.90 -3.64 -15.93
N LYS A 13 -3.21 -3.59 -16.25
CA LYS A 13 -4.00 -4.79 -16.55
C LYS A 13 -3.40 -5.59 -17.72
N ALA A 14 -3.11 -4.94 -18.84
CA ALA A 14 -2.53 -5.62 -19.99
C ALA A 14 -1.16 -6.23 -19.67
N LEU A 15 -0.33 -5.52 -18.91
CA LEU A 15 0.98 -5.99 -18.49
C LEU A 15 0.88 -7.18 -17.53
N VAL A 16 0.02 -7.11 -16.51
CA VAL A 16 -0.20 -8.19 -15.55
C VAL A 16 -0.74 -9.44 -16.25
N GLN A 17 -1.69 -9.32 -17.16
CA GLN A 17 -2.20 -10.44 -17.95
C GLN A 17 -1.08 -11.14 -18.75
N ASN A 18 -0.19 -10.38 -19.37
CA ASN A 18 0.95 -10.96 -20.10
C ASN A 18 1.91 -11.69 -19.14
N LEU A 19 2.22 -11.10 -17.98
CA LEU A 19 3.07 -11.76 -16.98
C LEU A 19 2.45 -13.07 -16.47
N GLN A 20 1.14 -13.06 -16.20
CA GLN A 20 0.41 -14.25 -15.74
C GLN A 20 0.38 -15.36 -16.80
N GLN A 21 0.19 -15.01 -18.08
CA GLN A 21 0.26 -15.95 -19.19
C GLN A 21 1.63 -16.60 -19.33
N ASN A 22 2.70 -15.91 -18.90
CA ASN A 22 4.06 -16.43 -18.83
C ASN A 22 4.38 -17.15 -17.50
N GLY A 23 3.36 -17.51 -16.72
CA GLY A 23 3.49 -18.27 -15.49
C GLY A 23 4.00 -17.46 -14.28
N GLN A 24 4.05 -16.13 -14.36
CA GLN A 24 4.53 -15.29 -13.27
C GLN A 24 3.45 -15.08 -12.22
N THR A 25 3.83 -15.13 -10.95
CA THR A 25 2.97 -14.90 -9.81
C THR A 25 2.92 -13.42 -9.45
N ILE A 26 1.73 -12.83 -9.52
CA ILE A 26 1.48 -11.43 -9.17
C ILE A 26 0.99 -11.35 -7.73
N VAL A 27 1.66 -10.52 -6.94
CA VAL A 27 1.26 -10.16 -5.58
C VAL A 27 0.72 -8.74 -5.59
N LEU A 28 -0.41 -8.50 -4.94
CA LEU A 28 -0.98 -7.18 -4.75
C LEU A 28 -1.00 -6.81 -3.28
N ALA A 29 -0.43 -5.66 -2.96
CA ALA A 29 -0.55 -4.98 -1.67
C ALA A 29 -1.30 -3.65 -1.88
N ASN A 30 -2.10 -3.21 -0.89
CA ASN A 30 -2.77 -1.92 -0.99
C ASN A 30 -2.72 -1.12 0.31
N GLY A 31 -2.84 0.19 0.19
CA GLY A 31 -2.89 1.06 1.36
C GLY A 31 -2.82 2.55 1.03
N CYS A 32 -2.97 3.38 2.06
CA CYS A 32 -2.83 4.83 1.92
C CYS A 32 -1.37 5.26 1.79
N PHE A 33 -0.45 4.59 2.49
CA PHE A 33 0.98 4.91 2.53
C PHE A 33 1.26 6.40 2.72
N ASP A 34 0.50 7.03 3.64
CA ASP A 34 0.48 8.48 3.82
C ASP A 34 1.80 9.03 4.39
N TRP A 35 2.40 8.31 5.32
CA TRP A 35 3.74 8.56 5.84
C TRP A 35 4.46 7.22 5.96
N LEU A 36 5.43 6.98 5.07
CA LEU A 36 6.18 5.73 5.08
C LEU A 36 7.05 5.60 6.32
N HIS A 37 7.04 4.41 6.88
CA HIS A 37 7.89 4.01 8.01
C HIS A 37 8.39 2.57 7.82
N VAL A 38 9.32 2.13 8.66
CA VAL A 38 9.96 0.83 8.54
C VAL A 38 8.96 -0.34 8.50
N GLY A 39 7.84 -0.24 9.21
CA GLY A 39 6.77 -1.26 9.15
C GLY A 39 6.19 -1.45 7.75
N HIS A 40 5.99 -0.36 6.99
CA HIS A 40 5.59 -0.45 5.58
C HIS A 40 6.66 -1.14 4.73
N ILE A 41 7.95 -0.82 4.95
CA ILE A 41 9.05 -1.43 4.19
C ILE A 41 9.11 -2.94 4.45
N ARG A 42 8.99 -3.38 5.71
CA ARG A 42 8.98 -4.80 6.09
C ARG A 42 7.78 -5.53 5.49
N TYR A 43 6.59 -4.93 5.57
CA TYR A 43 5.37 -5.42 4.93
C TYR A 43 5.54 -5.62 3.43
N LEU A 44 6.04 -4.61 2.71
CA LEU A 44 6.22 -4.64 1.26
C LEU A 44 7.29 -5.66 0.83
N LYS A 45 8.40 -5.77 1.59
CA LYS A 45 9.42 -6.81 1.34
C LYS A 45 8.86 -8.21 1.55
N ALA A 46 8.09 -8.44 2.61
CA ALA A 46 7.46 -9.72 2.87
C ALA A 46 6.41 -10.07 1.80
N ALA A 47 5.63 -9.09 1.34
CA ALA A 47 4.70 -9.27 0.23
C ALA A 47 5.45 -9.65 -1.07
N ARG A 48 6.54 -8.95 -1.42
CA ARG A 48 7.34 -9.23 -2.62
C ARG A 48 7.93 -10.65 -2.62
N ALA A 49 8.28 -11.17 -1.46
CA ALA A 49 8.85 -12.52 -1.32
C ALA A 49 7.86 -13.66 -1.63
N LEU A 50 6.56 -13.36 -1.78
CA LEU A 50 5.53 -14.36 -2.07
C LEU A 50 5.30 -14.62 -3.56
N GLY A 51 5.88 -13.82 -4.45
CA GLY A 51 5.70 -13.98 -5.90
C GLY A 51 6.77 -13.28 -6.72
N ASP A 52 6.58 -13.26 -8.03
CA ASP A 52 7.57 -12.74 -8.98
C ASP A 52 7.47 -11.23 -9.18
N TYR A 53 6.27 -10.65 -9.00
CA TYR A 53 6.03 -9.21 -9.14
C TYR A 53 5.11 -8.69 -8.04
N LEU A 54 5.51 -7.56 -7.44
CA LEU A 54 4.70 -6.84 -6.46
C LEU A 54 4.07 -5.61 -7.10
N VAL A 55 2.74 -5.59 -7.13
CA VAL A 55 1.92 -4.42 -7.44
C VAL A 55 1.48 -3.76 -6.15
N VAL A 56 1.67 -2.45 -6.03
CA VAL A 56 1.16 -1.66 -4.90
C VAL A 56 0.05 -0.74 -5.38
N ALA A 57 -1.17 -0.97 -4.87
CA ALA A 57 -2.33 -0.11 -5.11
C ALA A 57 -2.43 0.95 -4.01
N VAL A 58 -2.40 2.22 -4.41
CA VAL A 58 -2.34 3.38 -3.50
C VAL A 58 -3.65 4.14 -3.54
N ASN A 59 -4.27 4.38 -2.37
CA ASN A 59 -5.45 5.22 -2.28
C ASN A 59 -5.15 6.66 -2.71
N GLY A 60 -5.94 7.21 -3.63
CA GLY A 60 -5.90 8.61 -4.02
C GLY A 60 -6.27 9.54 -2.86
N ASP A 61 -5.95 10.84 -2.97
CA ASP A 61 -6.12 11.79 -1.86
C ASP A 61 -7.56 11.93 -1.39
N ALA A 62 -8.52 11.93 -2.32
CA ALA A 62 -9.94 12.01 -1.97
C ALA A 62 -10.41 10.77 -1.18
N SER A 63 -9.93 9.59 -1.54
CA SER A 63 -10.21 8.34 -0.82
C SER A 63 -9.60 8.36 0.57
N VAL A 64 -8.35 8.81 0.71
CA VAL A 64 -7.67 8.92 2.03
C VAL A 64 -8.40 9.90 2.96
N LYS A 65 -8.87 11.06 2.45
CA LYS A 65 -9.69 12.01 3.24
C LYS A 65 -10.95 11.37 3.80
N LYS A 66 -11.65 10.60 2.98
CA LYS A 66 -12.86 9.89 3.42
C LYS A 66 -12.58 8.81 4.46
N LEU A 67 -11.46 8.09 4.33
CA LEU A 67 -11.09 6.98 5.21
C LEU A 67 -10.45 7.44 6.54
N LYS A 68 -9.69 8.54 6.53
CA LYS A 68 -8.84 8.95 7.67
C LYS A 68 -9.13 10.36 8.21
N GLY A 69 -10.05 11.10 7.59
CA GLY A 69 -10.44 12.44 8.00
C GLY A 69 -9.85 13.55 7.13
N ILE A 70 -10.42 14.76 7.27
CA ILE A 70 -10.16 15.91 6.39
C ILE A 70 -8.70 16.39 6.40
N SER A 71 -7.96 16.18 7.49
CA SER A 71 -6.55 16.54 7.64
C SER A 71 -5.59 15.55 6.96
N ARG A 72 -6.11 14.57 6.25
CA ARG A 72 -5.34 13.53 5.56
C ARG A 72 -5.61 13.55 4.05
N PRO A 73 -4.63 13.12 3.24
CA PRO A 73 -3.27 12.67 3.59
C PRO A 73 -2.35 13.84 3.98
N LEU A 74 -1.23 13.53 4.63
CA LEU A 74 -0.14 14.49 4.90
C LEU A 74 0.71 14.74 3.64
N MET A 75 0.87 13.71 2.82
CA MET A 75 1.60 13.78 1.56
C MET A 75 0.65 13.51 0.39
N PRO A 76 0.67 14.34 -0.67
CA PRO A 76 -0.17 14.14 -1.86
C PRO A 76 0.21 12.84 -2.59
N VAL A 77 -0.73 12.28 -3.33
CA VAL A 77 -0.60 10.96 -3.95
C VAL A 77 0.59 10.85 -4.93
N ASN A 78 0.92 11.92 -5.63
CA ASN A 78 2.07 11.97 -6.53
C ASN A 78 3.39 11.73 -5.77
N GLU A 79 3.60 12.37 -4.62
CA GLU A 79 4.79 12.16 -3.78
C GLU A 79 4.81 10.75 -3.18
N ARG A 80 3.67 10.29 -2.66
CA ARG A 80 3.54 8.92 -2.10
C ARG A 80 3.89 7.85 -3.13
N THR A 81 3.41 8.00 -4.37
CA THR A 81 3.69 7.05 -5.46
C THR A 81 5.13 7.13 -5.93
N GLU A 82 5.74 8.32 -5.96
CA GLU A 82 7.15 8.49 -6.30
C GLU A 82 8.07 7.80 -5.29
N ILE A 83 7.83 7.99 -3.99
CA ILE A 83 8.59 7.33 -2.92
C ILE A 83 8.43 5.81 -3.01
N LEU A 84 7.21 5.30 -3.19
CA LEU A 84 6.97 3.87 -3.34
C LEU A 84 7.67 3.30 -4.57
N ALA A 85 7.62 3.98 -5.70
CA ALA A 85 8.26 3.54 -6.93
C ALA A 85 9.81 3.52 -6.84
N ALA A 86 10.41 4.27 -5.92
CA ALA A 86 11.83 4.24 -5.63
C ALA A 86 12.27 2.99 -4.84
N LEU A 87 11.33 2.27 -4.20
CA LEU A 87 11.65 1.05 -3.47
C LEU A 87 11.95 -0.11 -4.43
N THR A 88 13.05 -0.81 -4.18
CA THR A 88 13.49 -1.93 -5.03
C THR A 88 12.55 -3.13 -4.98
N CYS A 89 11.85 -3.33 -3.86
CA CYS A 89 10.89 -4.43 -3.69
C CYS A 89 9.55 -4.22 -4.40
N ILE A 90 9.30 -3.07 -5.01
CA ILE A 90 8.06 -2.77 -5.73
C ILE A 90 8.34 -2.77 -7.23
N ASP A 91 7.55 -3.50 -8.00
CA ASP A 91 7.65 -3.56 -9.44
C ASP A 91 6.71 -2.56 -10.12
N TYR A 92 5.48 -2.43 -9.62
CA TYR A 92 4.49 -1.50 -10.17
C TYR A 92 3.66 -0.81 -9.08
N VAL A 93 3.27 0.43 -9.37
CA VAL A 93 2.40 1.25 -8.52
C VAL A 93 1.20 1.69 -9.33
N VAL A 94 0.00 1.59 -8.77
CA VAL A 94 -1.26 2.07 -9.36
C VAL A 94 -2.05 2.87 -8.34
N VAL A 95 -2.65 3.98 -8.76
CA VAL A 95 -3.55 4.78 -7.92
C VAL A 95 -4.99 4.37 -8.19
N PHE A 96 -5.80 4.28 -7.13
CA PHE A 96 -7.24 4.09 -7.20
C PHE A 96 -7.96 5.08 -6.29
N ASN A 97 -9.17 5.49 -6.66
CA ASN A 97 -9.92 6.55 -5.96
C ASN A 97 -11.15 6.03 -5.20
N GLU A 98 -11.47 4.76 -5.35
CA GLU A 98 -12.53 4.07 -4.65
C GLU A 98 -12.18 3.91 -3.15
N LEU A 99 -13.19 3.66 -2.31
CA LEU A 99 -12.99 3.46 -0.87
C LEU A 99 -12.35 2.11 -0.55
N ASN A 100 -12.54 1.13 -1.43
CA ASN A 100 -11.94 -0.20 -1.33
C ASN A 100 -11.16 -0.55 -2.60
N VAL A 101 -10.38 -1.61 -2.56
CA VAL A 101 -9.47 -2.02 -3.64
C VAL A 101 -10.11 -3.03 -4.61
N GLU A 102 -11.42 -3.28 -4.51
CA GLU A 102 -12.15 -4.32 -5.24
C GLU A 102 -12.00 -4.20 -6.75
N GLN A 103 -12.16 -3.01 -7.31
CA GLN A 103 -12.04 -2.78 -8.76
C GLN A 103 -10.62 -3.09 -9.28
N VAL A 104 -9.60 -2.81 -8.50
CA VAL A 104 -8.21 -3.16 -8.83
C VAL A 104 -8.04 -4.69 -8.81
N LEU A 105 -8.54 -5.36 -7.76
CA LEU A 105 -8.50 -6.81 -7.64
C LEU A 105 -9.21 -7.51 -8.79
N LEU A 106 -10.43 -7.12 -9.12
CA LEU A 106 -11.21 -7.69 -10.23
C LEU A 106 -10.54 -7.42 -11.59
N SER A 107 -9.87 -6.27 -11.74
CA SER A 107 -9.19 -5.92 -12.99
C SER A 107 -7.89 -6.68 -13.21
N LEU A 108 -7.11 -6.89 -12.15
CA LEU A 108 -5.77 -7.49 -12.24
C LEU A 108 -5.75 -8.98 -11.91
N GLN A 109 -6.70 -9.46 -11.10
CA GLN A 109 -6.82 -10.84 -10.63
C GLN A 109 -5.48 -11.42 -10.13
N PRO A 110 -4.80 -10.76 -9.16
CA PRO A 110 -3.51 -11.23 -8.67
C PRO A 110 -3.66 -12.57 -7.96
N GLN A 111 -2.69 -13.46 -8.08
CA GLN A 111 -2.69 -14.75 -7.40
C GLN A 111 -2.68 -14.59 -5.88
N ILE A 112 -2.05 -13.50 -5.38
CA ILE A 112 -1.93 -13.25 -3.94
C ILE A 112 -2.32 -11.81 -3.63
N HIS A 113 -3.24 -11.62 -2.69
CA HIS A 113 -3.56 -10.33 -2.10
C HIS A 113 -3.00 -10.26 -0.68
N CYS A 114 -2.07 -9.35 -0.43
CA CYS A 114 -1.42 -9.19 0.86
C CYS A 114 -2.09 -8.14 1.73
N LYS A 115 -2.24 -8.44 3.02
CA LYS A 115 -2.62 -7.51 4.09
C LYS A 115 -1.61 -7.56 5.23
N GLY A 116 -1.54 -6.48 6.00
CA GLY A 116 -0.73 -6.41 7.21
C GLY A 116 -1.31 -7.20 8.37
N THR A 117 -0.53 -7.35 9.42
CA THR A 117 -0.87 -8.13 10.63
C THR A 117 -2.01 -7.52 11.48
N ASP A 118 -2.60 -6.40 11.05
CA ASP A 118 -3.86 -5.86 11.60
C ASP A 118 -5.07 -6.73 11.24
N TYR A 119 -4.92 -7.61 10.24
CA TYR A 119 -5.94 -8.52 9.72
C TYR A 119 -5.58 -9.96 10.02
N THR A 120 -6.58 -10.81 10.03
CA THR A 120 -6.46 -12.25 9.84
C THR A 120 -7.05 -12.59 8.47
N GLU A 121 -6.75 -13.77 7.93
CA GLU A 121 -7.34 -14.18 6.64
C GLU A 121 -8.88 -14.10 6.63
N GLN A 122 -9.51 -14.33 7.78
CA GLN A 122 -10.98 -14.31 7.94
C GLN A 122 -11.53 -12.88 7.99
N THR A 123 -10.75 -11.90 8.45
CA THR A 123 -11.21 -10.51 8.63
C THR A 123 -10.87 -9.60 7.45
N VAL A 124 -10.16 -10.10 6.42
CA VAL A 124 -9.87 -9.32 5.21
C VAL A 124 -11.17 -9.09 4.44
N PRO A 125 -11.60 -7.82 4.25
CA PRO A 125 -12.88 -7.51 3.59
C PRO A 125 -12.97 -8.06 2.15
N GLU A 126 -11.85 -8.06 1.43
CA GLU A 126 -11.79 -8.45 0.03
C GLU A 126 -11.61 -9.96 -0.19
N ARG A 127 -11.65 -10.77 0.88
CA ARG A 127 -11.38 -12.21 0.83
C ARG A 127 -12.24 -12.97 -0.19
N GLU A 128 -13.55 -12.73 -0.20
CA GLU A 128 -14.47 -13.42 -1.10
C GLU A 128 -14.26 -13.02 -2.57
N ILE A 129 -13.93 -11.75 -2.83
CA ILE A 129 -13.56 -11.28 -4.16
C ILE A 129 -12.27 -11.96 -4.63
N VAL A 130 -11.26 -12.04 -3.78
CA VAL A 130 -9.99 -12.72 -4.11
C VAL A 130 -10.22 -14.19 -4.45
N LYS A 131 -11.05 -14.88 -3.69
CA LYS A 131 -11.44 -16.28 -3.96
C LYS A 131 -12.22 -16.47 -5.26
N SER A 132 -13.05 -15.49 -5.63
CA SER A 132 -13.93 -15.61 -6.80
C SER A 132 -13.18 -15.78 -8.13
N TYR A 133 -11.92 -15.32 -8.21
CA TYR A 133 -11.06 -15.52 -9.38
C TYR A 133 -9.89 -16.50 -9.13
N GLY A 134 -9.94 -17.28 -8.03
CA GLY A 134 -8.95 -18.31 -7.72
C GLY A 134 -7.70 -17.81 -7.01
N GLY A 135 -7.67 -16.56 -6.55
CA GLY A 135 -6.58 -16.00 -5.74
C GLY A 135 -6.66 -16.41 -4.27
N ARG A 136 -5.62 -16.08 -3.52
CA ARG A 136 -5.57 -16.25 -2.06
C ARG A 136 -5.16 -14.97 -1.33
N VAL A 137 -5.60 -14.83 -0.09
CA VAL A 137 -5.13 -13.80 0.82
C VAL A 137 -3.89 -14.29 1.56
N ALA A 138 -2.95 -13.38 1.85
CA ALA A 138 -1.79 -13.64 2.70
C ALA A 138 -1.62 -12.49 3.71
N ILE A 139 -1.40 -12.85 4.97
CA ILE A 139 -1.07 -11.89 6.04
C ILE A 139 0.43 -11.86 6.19
N VAL A 140 1.04 -10.67 6.03
CA VAL A 140 2.49 -10.51 6.01
C VAL A 140 2.93 -9.25 6.77
N GLY A 141 4.21 -9.20 7.10
CA GLY A 141 4.83 -8.13 7.86
C GLY A 141 4.98 -8.45 9.35
N ASP A 142 5.65 -7.54 10.07
CA ASP A 142 5.88 -7.68 11.50
C ASP A 142 4.62 -7.33 12.31
N PRO A 143 4.53 -7.76 13.58
CA PRO A 143 3.57 -7.20 14.53
C PRO A 143 3.61 -5.67 14.52
N LYS A 144 2.46 -5.04 14.76
CA LYS A 144 2.27 -3.59 14.59
C LYS A 144 2.93 -2.74 15.68
N ASP A 145 4.26 -2.69 15.70
CA ASP A 145 5.04 -1.83 16.61
C ASP A 145 5.28 -0.42 16.06
N HIS A 146 5.03 -0.22 14.77
CA HIS A 146 5.24 1.04 14.07
C HIS A 146 3.97 1.51 13.37
N SER A 147 3.57 2.76 13.62
CA SER A 147 2.45 3.39 12.91
C SER A 147 2.73 4.87 12.67
N THR A 148 2.13 5.42 11.61
CA THR A 148 2.16 6.87 11.34
C THR A 148 1.65 7.68 12.54
N ARG A 149 0.65 7.15 13.28
CA ARG A 149 0.13 7.78 14.51
C ARG A 149 1.21 7.89 15.58
N ASN A 150 1.98 6.83 15.81
CA ASN A 150 3.06 6.81 16.80
C ASN A 150 4.18 7.81 16.44
N LEU A 151 4.52 7.92 15.16
CA LEU A 151 5.51 8.89 14.68
C LEU A 151 5.05 10.34 14.91
N LEU A 152 3.80 10.65 14.57
CA LEU A 152 3.20 11.97 14.81
C LEU A 152 3.15 12.32 16.30
N GLN A 153 2.77 11.38 17.16
CA GLN A 153 2.76 11.61 18.60
C GLN A 153 4.16 11.89 19.17
N ARG A 154 5.19 11.23 18.64
CA ARG A 154 6.59 11.49 19.03
C ARG A 154 7.05 12.88 18.57
N SER A 155 6.74 13.29 17.34
CA SER A 155 7.06 14.62 16.81
C SER A 155 6.43 15.73 17.67
N MET A 156 5.13 15.62 17.99
CA MET A 156 4.43 16.61 18.83
C MET A 156 4.99 16.71 20.26
N LYS A 157 5.60 15.65 20.81
CA LYS A 157 6.27 15.69 22.11
C LYS A 157 7.60 16.42 22.05
N ILE A 158 8.33 16.33 20.95
CA ILE A 158 9.59 17.04 20.72
C ILE A 158 9.33 18.54 20.70
N ASP A 159 8.33 19.01 19.93
CA ASP A 159 7.99 20.43 19.82
C ASP A 159 7.58 21.06 21.17
N LYS A 160 6.91 20.32 22.03
CA LYS A 160 6.54 20.80 23.38
C LYS A 160 7.76 20.96 24.32
N ASN A 161 8.77 20.10 24.19
CA ASN A 161 9.97 20.17 25.02
C ASN A 161 10.91 21.30 24.57
N THR A 162 10.99 21.58 23.26
CA THR A 162 11.81 22.69 22.73
C THR A 162 11.21 24.07 23.06
N SER A 163 9.89 24.19 23.17
CA SER A 163 9.24 25.45 23.56
C SER A 163 9.32 25.74 25.06
N SER A 164 9.64 24.77 25.92
CA SER A 164 9.85 24.99 27.37
C SER A 164 11.28 25.42 27.73
N ASP A 165 12.26 25.14 26.88
CA ASP A 165 13.67 25.52 27.13
C ASP A 165 14.03 26.93 26.60
N SER A 166 13.15 27.56 25.81
CA SER A 166 13.37 28.93 25.29
C SER A 166 12.92 30.04 26.25
N ASN A 167 12.41 29.73 27.43
CA ASN A 167 11.92 30.66 28.46
C ASN A 167 12.73 30.62 29.77
N LYS A 168 14.00 30.23 29.70
CA LYS A 168 14.95 30.39 30.83
C LYS A 168 16.06 31.33 30.51
#